data_9bae2a26d1799853addfd58e90a9a2b4
#
_entry.id   9bae2a26d1799853addfd58e90a9a2b4
#
_cell.length_a   1.000
_cell.length_b   1.000
_cell.length_c   1.000
_cell.angle_alpha   90.00
_cell.angle_beta   90.00
_cell.angle_gamma   90.00
#
_symmetry.space_group_name_H-M   'P 1'
#
loop_
_entity.id
_entity.type
_entity.pdbx_description
1 polymer ?
#
loop_
_entity_poly.entity_id
_entity_poly.type
_entity_poly.pdbx_seq_one_letter_code
_entity_poly.pdbx_strand_id
1 'polypeptide(L)'
;KCAFMTGLSKSEHEAPMNTPRIGIVTSPKDYISLDKSNIKGDDQDITARMFSMGKTHKAIMGTAGVNIGVAAAIEGTIPYLIKRKGSNPLELRVGNPSGVMTAGAVIEQVDGKPYAKSAIMYRTFRPLMRGEVLV
;
A
#
# COMPACT_ATOMS: atom_id res chain seq x y z
N LYS A 1 16.17 -14.02 -2.44
CA LYS A 1 15.35 -14.98 -3.22
C LYS A 1 14.36 -14.28 -4.14
N CYS A 2 13.47 -13.41 -3.63
CA CYS A 2 12.47 -12.72 -4.49
C CYS A 2 13.12 -11.92 -5.65
N ALA A 3 14.20 -11.19 -5.41
CA ALA A 3 14.91 -10.45 -6.45
C ALA A 3 15.43 -11.34 -7.56
N PHE A 4 15.96 -12.51 -7.21
CA PHE A 4 16.44 -13.51 -8.16
C PHE A 4 15.26 -14.11 -8.96
N MET A 5 14.18 -14.49 -8.29
CA MET A 5 13.00 -15.07 -8.95
C MET A 5 12.30 -14.10 -9.91
N THR A 6 12.40 -12.79 -9.66
CA THR A 6 11.84 -11.75 -10.54
C THR A 6 12.84 -11.20 -11.57
N GLY A 7 14.03 -11.75 -11.66
CA GLY A 7 15.07 -11.32 -12.60
C GLY A 7 15.75 -9.99 -12.26
N LEU A 8 15.52 -9.45 -11.05
CA LEU A 8 16.12 -8.19 -10.60
C LEU A 8 17.54 -8.36 -10.06
N SER A 9 18.00 -9.58 -9.87
CA SER A 9 19.40 -9.89 -9.54
C SER A 9 19.84 -11.18 -10.22
N LYS A 10 21.14 -11.30 -10.46
CA LYS A 10 21.74 -12.49 -11.09
C LYS A 10 21.84 -13.67 -10.13
N SER A 11 21.84 -13.42 -8.84
CA SER A 11 21.86 -14.45 -7.79
C SER A 11 21.10 -13.99 -6.55
N GLU A 12 20.81 -14.93 -5.64
CA GLU A 12 20.15 -14.61 -4.36
C GLU A 12 21.02 -13.73 -3.46
N HIS A 13 22.35 -13.81 -3.59
CA HIS A 13 23.31 -13.11 -2.73
C HIS A 13 23.67 -11.70 -3.22
N GLU A 14 23.44 -11.41 -4.50
CA GLU A 14 23.77 -10.12 -5.11
C GLU A 14 22.58 -9.14 -5.12
N ALA A 15 21.45 -9.54 -4.54
CA ALA A 15 20.27 -8.69 -4.51
C ALA A 15 20.50 -7.45 -3.65
N PRO A 16 20.28 -6.23 -4.18
CA PRO A 16 20.40 -5.02 -3.38
C PRO A 16 19.36 -5.02 -2.25
N MET A 17 19.73 -4.55 -1.07
CA MET A 17 18.86 -4.56 0.12
C MET A 17 17.57 -3.74 -0.04
N ASN A 18 17.52 -2.82 -0.99
CA ASN A 18 16.39 -1.94 -1.24
C ASN A 18 15.48 -2.42 -2.40
N THR A 19 15.81 -3.54 -3.04
CA THR A 19 15.09 -4.04 -4.23
C THR A 19 15.03 -5.57 -4.22
N PRO A 20 13.87 -6.18 -4.42
CA PRO A 20 12.55 -5.55 -4.40
C PRO A 20 12.12 -5.14 -2.99
N ARG A 21 11.25 -4.16 -2.89
CA ARG A 21 10.53 -3.91 -1.64
C ARG A 21 9.43 -4.94 -1.50
N ILE A 22 9.28 -5.49 -0.30
CA ILE A 22 8.33 -6.57 -0.03
C ILE A 22 7.25 -6.05 0.90
N GLY A 23 6.00 -6.36 0.58
CA GLY A 23 4.86 -6.09 1.44
C GLY A 23 4.14 -7.38 1.80
N ILE A 24 3.68 -7.47 3.04
CA ILE A 24 2.77 -8.49 3.50
C ILE A 24 1.41 -7.84 3.68
N VAL A 25 0.37 -8.49 3.16
CA VAL A 25 -1.02 -8.05 3.30
C VAL A 25 -1.84 -9.13 4.01
N THR A 26 -2.78 -8.70 4.83
CA THR A 26 -3.74 -9.57 5.51
C THR A 26 -5.13 -8.94 5.46
N SER A 27 -6.17 -9.74 5.72
CA SER A 27 -7.51 -9.22 6.01
C SER A 27 -7.45 -8.22 7.18
N PRO A 28 -8.45 -7.33 7.29
CA PRO A 28 -8.51 -6.34 8.37
C PRO A 28 -8.39 -6.98 9.76
N LYS A 29 -7.52 -6.41 10.60
CA LYS A 29 -7.29 -6.86 11.98
C LYS A 29 -7.09 -5.68 12.91
N ASP A 30 -7.52 -5.82 14.16
CA ASP A 30 -7.21 -4.87 15.21
C ASP A 30 -5.69 -4.83 15.47
N TYR A 31 -5.13 -3.66 15.66
CA TYR A 31 -3.73 -3.48 16.08
C TYR A 31 -3.53 -2.12 16.76
N ILE A 32 -2.40 -1.99 17.45
CA ILE A 32 -1.96 -0.73 18.03
C ILE A 32 -0.96 -0.08 17.07
N SER A 33 -1.22 1.14 16.66
CA SER A 33 -0.33 1.95 15.81
C SER A 33 0.88 2.50 16.59
N LEU A 34 1.83 3.09 15.87
CA LEU A 34 3.05 3.62 16.47
C LEU A 34 2.81 4.78 17.44
N ASP A 35 1.75 5.54 17.26
CA ASP A 35 1.29 6.60 18.16
C ASP A 35 0.43 6.10 19.32
N LYS A 36 0.35 4.76 19.49
CA LYS A 36 -0.45 4.05 20.51
C LYS A 36 -1.96 4.12 20.31
N SER A 37 -2.45 4.60 19.18
CA SER A 37 -3.87 4.57 18.84
C SER A 37 -4.33 3.15 18.54
N ASN A 38 -5.53 2.80 18.98
CA ASN A 38 -6.19 1.53 18.68
C ASN A 38 -6.84 1.62 17.29
N ILE A 39 -6.30 0.92 16.32
CA ILE A 39 -6.89 0.78 14.98
C ILE A 39 -7.74 -0.48 14.95
N LYS A 40 -9.02 -0.32 14.70
CA LYS A 40 -9.94 -1.44 14.60
C LYS A 40 -9.94 -2.03 13.19
N GLY A 41 -10.24 -3.33 13.10
CA GLY A 41 -10.45 -3.98 11.81
C GLY A 41 -11.53 -3.27 10.98
N ASP A 42 -12.53 -2.65 11.63
CA ASP A 42 -13.61 -1.91 10.96
C ASP A 42 -13.18 -0.54 10.40
N ASP A 43 -12.08 0.00 10.87
CA ASP A 43 -11.52 1.26 10.38
C ASP A 43 -10.76 1.10 9.05
N GLN A 44 -10.55 -0.14 8.61
CA GLN A 44 -9.72 -0.46 7.45
C GLN A 44 -10.33 -1.58 6.59
N ASP A 45 -9.87 -1.69 5.37
CA ASP A 45 -10.34 -2.69 4.40
C ASP A 45 -9.29 -3.79 4.14
N ILE A 46 -8.03 -3.49 4.38
CA ILE A 46 -6.90 -4.40 4.28
C ILE A 46 -5.79 -3.92 5.23
N THR A 47 -5.08 -4.84 5.85
CA THR A 47 -3.91 -4.52 6.68
C THR A 47 -2.63 -4.83 5.91
N ALA A 48 -1.66 -3.91 5.91
CA ALA A 48 -0.39 -4.08 5.22
C ALA A 48 0.82 -3.76 6.10
N ARG A 49 1.92 -4.46 5.86
CA ARG A 49 3.25 -4.20 6.46
C ARG A 49 4.30 -4.25 5.36
N MET A 50 5.13 -3.23 5.31
CA MET A 50 6.18 -3.12 4.30
C MET A 50 7.56 -3.38 4.92
N PHE A 51 8.40 -4.04 4.15
CA PHE A 51 9.79 -4.30 4.50
C PHE A 51 10.70 -3.58 3.50
N SER A 52 11.72 -2.92 4.02
CA SER A 52 12.75 -2.27 3.23
C SER A 52 14.05 -2.28 4.00
N MET A 53 15.15 -2.58 3.31
CA MET A 53 16.50 -2.59 3.88
C MET A 53 16.63 -3.45 5.16
N GLY A 54 15.99 -4.62 5.14
CA GLY A 54 16.02 -5.57 6.26
C GLY A 54 15.20 -5.18 7.49
N LYS A 55 14.39 -4.12 7.40
CA LYS A 55 13.57 -3.62 8.53
C LYS A 55 12.11 -3.45 8.11
N THR A 56 11.22 -3.56 9.09
CA THR A 56 9.81 -3.18 8.92
C THR A 56 9.71 -1.67 8.76
N HIS A 57 9.06 -1.22 7.72
CA HIS A 57 8.83 0.21 7.48
C HIS A 57 7.75 0.73 8.45
N LYS A 58 7.97 1.92 9.01
CA LYS A 58 7.03 2.54 9.97
C LYS A 58 5.70 2.98 9.34
N ALA A 59 5.65 3.15 8.03
CA ALA A 59 4.46 3.52 7.28
C ALA A 59 4.43 2.76 5.94
N ILE A 60 3.37 2.93 5.16
CA ILE A 60 3.34 2.48 3.78
C ILE A 60 3.91 3.59 2.89
N MET A 61 4.88 3.24 2.07
CA MET A 61 5.38 4.13 1.02
C MET A 61 4.26 4.44 0.01
N GLY A 62 4.18 5.67 -0.46
CA GLY A 62 3.12 6.10 -1.38
C GLY A 62 2.97 5.17 -2.60
N THR A 63 4.08 4.81 -3.23
CA THR A 63 4.08 3.86 -4.36
C THR A 63 3.57 2.47 -4.00
N ALA A 64 3.86 1.99 -2.79
CA ALA A 64 3.33 0.71 -2.31
C ALA A 64 1.84 0.79 -2.00
N GLY A 65 1.37 1.92 -1.45
CA GLY A 65 -0.06 2.17 -1.23
C GLY A 65 -0.85 2.18 -2.54
N VAL A 66 -0.34 2.85 -3.56
CA VAL A 66 -0.90 2.84 -4.93
C VAL A 66 -0.94 1.41 -5.48
N ASN A 67 0.15 0.65 -5.36
CA ASN A 67 0.21 -0.74 -5.81
C ASN A 67 -0.83 -1.63 -5.10
N ILE A 68 -0.98 -1.48 -3.79
CA ILE A 68 -2.01 -2.21 -3.02
C ILE A 68 -3.40 -1.82 -3.48
N GLY A 69 -3.68 -0.52 -3.72
CA GLY A 69 -4.96 -0.03 -4.22
C GLY A 69 -5.33 -0.64 -5.58
N VAL A 70 -4.38 -0.62 -6.52
CA VAL A 70 -4.55 -1.25 -7.85
C VAL A 70 -4.77 -2.76 -7.72
N ALA A 71 -3.92 -3.46 -6.98
CA ALA A 71 -4.03 -4.90 -6.80
C ALA A 71 -5.36 -5.29 -6.14
N ALA A 72 -5.80 -4.54 -5.13
CA ALA A 72 -7.08 -4.80 -4.46
C ALA A 72 -8.32 -4.50 -5.33
N ALA A 73 -8.16 -3.76 -6.41
CA ALA A 73 -9.23 -3.49 -7.38
C ALA A 73 -9.29 -4.54 -8.52
N ILE A 74 -8.22 -5.33 -8.71
CA ILE A 74 -8.15 -6.38 -9.75
C ILE A 74 -8.62 -7.70 -9.17
N GLU A 75 -9.69 -8.23 -9.74
CA GLU A 75 -10.27 -9.53 -9.34
C GLU A 75 -9.25 -10.67 -9.45
N GLY A 76 -9.28 -11.58 -8.48
CA GLY A 76 -8.40 -12.76 -8.42
C GLY A 76 -7.02 -12.51 -7.82
N THR A 77 -6.63 -11.27 -7.58
CA THR A 77 -5.38 -10.98 -6.85
C THR A 77 -5.52 -11.27 -5.36
N ILE A 78 -4.41 -11.56 -4.68
CA ILE A 78 -4.43 -11.80 -3.23
C ILE A 78 -5.02 -10.60 -2.46
N PRO A 79 -4.63 -9.32 -2.71
CA PRO A 79 -5.26 -8.19 -2.04
C PRO A 79 -6.78 -8.09 -2.28
N TYR A 80 -7.25 -8.40 -3.48
CA TYR A 80 -8.69 -8.43 -3.79
C TYR A 80 -9.42 -9.49 -2.97
N LEU A 81 -8.85 -10.69 -2.85
CA LEU A 81 -9.48 -11.83 -2.17
C LEU A 81 -9.57 -11.65 -0.65
N ILE A 82 -8.60 -10.94 -0.05
CA ILE A 82 -8.49 -10.81 1.41
C ILE A 82 -9.01 -9.48 1.95
N LYS A 83 -9.26 -8.49 1.09
CA LYS A 83 -9.83 -7.21 1.51
C LYS A 83 -11.25 -7.38 2.05
N ARG A 84 -11.73 -6.41 2.80
CA ARG A 84 -13.14 -6.34 3.24
C ARG A 84 -14.07 -6.42 2.03
N LYS A 85 -15.07 -7.30 2.10
CA LYS A 85 -16.11 -7.38 1.08
C LYS A 85 -16.90 -6.07 1.01
N GLY A 86 -17.19 -5.59 -0.20
CA GLY A 86 -17.93 -4.35 -0.42
C GLY A 86 -17.10 -3.06 -0.19
N SER A 87 -15.77 -3.16 0.02
CA SER A 87 -14.91 -1.97 0.09
C SER A 87 -14.94 -1.19 -1.22
N ASN A 88 -14.93 0.16 -1.11
CA ASN A 88 -14.88 1.05 -2.26
C ASN A 88 -13.51 0.95 -2.96
N PRO A 89 -13.43 0.54 -4.23
CA PRO A 89 -12.16 0.45 -4.95
C PRO A 89 -11.47 1.80 -5.16
N LEU A 90 -12.20 2.92 -5.08
CA LEU A 90 -11.64 4.26 -5.19
C LEU A 90 -11.06 4.75 -3.86
N GLU A 91 -11.48 4.18 -2.73
CA GLU A 91 -11.15 4.65 -1.37
C GLU A 91 -10.83 3.47 -0.44
N LEU A 92 -9.96 2.57 -0.90
CA LEU A 92 -9.51 1.43 -0.10
C LEU A 92 -8.74 1.95 1.12
N ARG A 93 -9.20 1.60 2.31
CA ARG A 93 -8.56 1.97 3.59
C ARG A 93 -7.51 0.91 3.94
N VAL A 94 -6.25 1.31 3.91
CA VAL A 94 -5.09 0.44 4.14
C VAL A 94 -4.50 0.68 5.52
N GLY A 95 -4.68 -0.25 6.42
CA GLY A 95 -4.11 -0.21 7.77
C GLY A 95 -2.61 -0.48 7.76
N ASN A 96 -1.85 0.36 8.45
CA ASN A 96 -0.39 0.31 8.49
C ASN A 96 0.14 0.75 9.87
N PRO A 97 1.42 0.56 10.19
CA PRO A 97 1.93 0.89 11.53
C PRO A 97 1.69 2.33 11.99
N SER A 98 1.54 3.28 11.08
CA SER A 98 1.29 4.70 11.39
C SER A 98 -0.20 5.09 11.31
N GLY A 99 -1.12 4.13 11.27
CA GLY A 99 -2.56 4.39 11.19
C GLY A 99 -3.19 3.81 9.94
N VAL A 100 -4.12 4.54 9.32
CA VAL A 100 -4.82 4.13 8.10
C VAL A 100 -4.54 5.15 7.00
N MET A 101 -4.19 4.66 5.81
CA MET A 101 -4.09 5.49 4.61
C MET A 101 -5.15 5.07 3.61
N THR A 102 -5.56 5.98 2.73
CA THR A 102 -6.49 5.69 1.65
C THR A 102 -5.75 5.65 0.32
N ALA A 103 -6.04 4.63 -0.47
CA ALA A 103 -5.57 4.47 -1.84
C ALA A 103 -6.68 3.86 -2.68
N GLY A 104 -6.60 3.94 -4.00
CA GLY A 104 -7.62 3.34 -4.85
C GLY A 104 -7.17 3.23 -6.30
N ALA A 105 -8.04 2.67 -7.13
CA ALA A 105 -7.81 2.57 -8.56
C ALA A 105 -9.11 2.49 -9.34
N VAL A 106 -9.04 2.91 -10.60
CA VAL A 106 -10.06 2.61 -11.62
C VAL A 106 -9.48 1.54 -12.53
N ILE A 107 -10.13 0.39 -12.60
CA ILE A 107 -9.75 -0.72 -13.45
C ILE A 107 -10.75 -0.83 -14.61
N GLU A 108 -10.23 -0.94 -15.82
CA GLU A 108 -10.99 -1.21 -17.04
C GLU A 108 -10.55 -2.56 -17.62
N GLN A 109 -11.37 -3.16 -18.46
CA GLN A 109 -11.00 -4.34 -19.23
C GLN A 109 -10.54 -3.91 -20.62
N VAL A 110 -9.32 -4.25 -20.97
CA VAL A 110 -8.76 -4.03 -22.32
C VAL A 110 -8.30 -5.38 -22.86
N ASP A 111 -8.87 -5.80 -23.96
CA ASP A 111 -8.61 -7.11 -24.60
C ASP A 111 -8.73 -8.29 -23.60
N GLY A 112 -9.73 -8.24 -22.72
CA GLY A 112 -10.00 -9.26 -21.73
C GLY A 112 -9.00 -9.30 -20.56
N LYS A 113 -8.13 -8.28 -20.44
CA LYS A 113 -7.16 -8.14 -19.35
C LYS A 113 -7.47 -6.91 -18.50
N PRO A 114 -7.28 -6.98 -17.17
CA PRO A 114 -7.44 -5.81 -16.31
C PRO A 114 -6.36 -4.77 -16.61
N TYR A 115 -6.81 -3.54 -16.83
CA TYR A 115 -5.96 -2.37 -17.07
C TYR A 115 -6.24 -1.30 -16.02
N ALA A 116 -5.24 -0.81 -15.33
CA ALA A 116 -5.38 0.28 -14.38
C ALA A 116 -5.41 1.62 -15.15
N LYS A 117 -6.62 2.13 -15.41
CA LYS A 117 -6.82 3.44 -16.04
C LYS A 117 -6.27 4.57 -15.18
N SER A 118 -6.49 4.48 -13.87
CA SER A 118 -5.92 5.41 -12.91
C SER A 118 -5.62 4.74 -11.58
N ALA A 119 -4.62 5.27 -10.89
CA ALA A 119 -4.29 4.92 -9.53
C ALA A 119 -4.42 6.16 -8.65
N ILE A 120 -5.04 6.01 -7.48
CA ILE A 120 -5.44 7.12 -6.62
C ILE A 120 -4.68 6.98 -5.30
N MET A 121 -4.12 8.08 -4.83
CA MET A 121 -3.54 8.18 -3.50
C MET A 121 -4.02 9.47 -2.83
N TYR A 122 -4.64 9.31 -1.68
CA TYR A 122 -5.05 10.43 -0.85
C TYR A 122 -3.90 10.88 0.05
N ARG A 123 -3.73 12.17 0.15
CA ARG A 123 -2.76 12.80 1.04
C ARG A 123 -3.46 13.81 1.94
N THR A 124 -3.08 13.79 3.20
CA THR A 124 -3.43 14.86 4.15
C THR A 124 -2.30 15.86 4.19
N PHE A 125 -2.62 17.13 4.43
CA PHE A 125 -1.63 18.16 4.70
C PHE A 125 -2.07 19.01 5.89
N ARG A 126 -1.10 19.58 6.57
CA ARG A 126 -1.31 20.53 7.64
C ARG A 126 -0.43 21.75 7.38
N PRO A 127 -0.98 22.97 7.28
CA PRO A 127 -0.14 24.17 7.23
C PRO A 127 0.73 24.26 8.49
N LEU A 128 2.03 24.42 8.31
CA LEU A 128 2.98 24.54 9.42
C LEU A 128 3.37 25.99 9.67
N MET A 129 3.38 26.83 8.62
CA MET A 129 3.59 28.27 8.76
C MET A 129 2.95 29.03 7.61
N ARG A 130 2.73 30.32 7.83
CA ARG A 130 2.32 31.29 6.84
C ARG A 130 3.27 32.48 6.93
N GLY A 131 3.74 32.99 5.80
CA GLY A 131 4.65 34.12 5.76
C GLY A 131 4.70 34.74 4.36
N GLU A 132 5.44 35.84 4.22
CA GLU A 132 5.65 36.56 2.96
C GLU A 132 7.13 36.45 2.58
N VAL A 133 7.39 36.39 1.30
CA VAL A 133 8.74 36.46 0.73
C VAL A 133 8.96 37.89 0.25
N LEU A 134 9.93 38.58 0.82
CA LEU A 134 10.35 39.90 0.34
C LEU A 134 11.26 39.70 -0.87
N VAL A 135 10.91 40.36 -1.99
CA VAL A 135 11.64 40.34 -3.27
C VAL A 135 12.27 41.69 -3.48
#